data_485a4b256794d289048213e2ab8e5946
#
_entry.id   485a4b256794d289048213e2ab8e5946
#
_cell.length_a   1.000
_cell.length_b   1.000
_cell.length_c   1.000
_cell.angle_alpha   90.00
_cell.angle_beta   90.00
_cell.angle_gamma   90.00
#
_symmetry.space_group_name_H-M   'P 1'
#
loop_
_entity.id
_entity.type
_entity.pdbx_description
1 polymer ?
#
loop_
_entity_poly.entity_id
_entity_poly.type
_entity_poly.pdbx_seq_one_letter_code
_entity_poly.pdbx_strand_id
1 'polypeptide(L)'
;MTPVFTFEAGVQWIEAYDAARQRNRVMVGASSRSVGAAGGWVAGGGHGVLSPNYGLGTPNSPVSIKLYSPNCFAGVDNVLEITIVTADGDHVIANPYRNEDLFWALQGGGGGTWGVVTSVTYKTHPSTPLSSALFSANSTNANSTQNILAEIIRLTPSFVEQGYGGYCSISLDQIAFSFLSPNVTAEETQATFLPLFELAASQPGVSVANSTAVYQDFWSWYTLYVASEELVGIPPEISSWLLPKDIIETDQPGDLAAELLKISSGAGYL
;
A
#
# COMPACT_ATOMS: atom_id res chain seq x y z
N MET A 1 -1.88 26.47 -6.25
CA MET A 1 -2.35 25.32 -7.06
C MET A 1 -1.67 24.08 -6.57
N THR A 2 -2.39 22.99 -6.37
CA THR A 2 -1.79 21.69 -6.07
C THR A 2 -1.07 21.18 -7.31
N PRO A 3 0.23 20.85 -7.25
CA PRO A 3 0.94 20.29 -8.37
C PRO A 3 0.35 18.95 -8.79
N VAL A 4 0.16 18.76 -10.09
CA VAL A 4 -0.45 17.56 -10.68
C VAL A 4 0.43 16.99 -11.78
N PHE A 5 0.24 15.70 -12.08
CA PHE A 5 0.78 15.04 -13.26
C PHE A 5 -0.35 14.35 -14.02
N THR A 6 -0.33 14.50 -15.33
CA THR A 6 -1.20 13.75 -16.23
C THR A 6 -0.36 12.74 -16.98
N PHE A 7 -0.80 11.47 -16.93
CA PHE A 7 -0.17 10.37 -17.64
C PHE A 7 -1.14 9.81 -18.68
N GLU A 8 -0.65 9.58 -19.87
CA GLU A 8 -1.37 8.87 -20.90
C GLU A 8 -1.31 7.34 -20.66
N ALA A 9 -2.25 6.62 -21.25
CA ALA A 9 -2.22 5.16 -21.23
C ALA A 9 -0.91 4.65 -21.87
N GLY A 10 -0.32 3.64 -21.20
CA GLY A 10 0.99 3.11 -21.58
C GLY A 10 2.15 3.55 -20.70
N VAL A 11 2.02 4.63 -19.93
CA VAL A 11 3.01 5.03 -18.93
C VAL A 11 3.01 4.03 -17.78
N GLN A 12 4.18 3.52 -17.42
CA GLN A 12 4.38 2.61 -16.29
C GLN A 12 4.73 3.37 -15.00
N TRP A 13 4.48 2.76 -13.84
CA TRP A 13 4.74 3.42 -12.56
C TRP A 13 6.20 3.81 -12.35
N ILE A 14 7.17 3.04 -12.87
CA ILE A 14 8.58 3.43 -12.79
C ILE A 14 8.85 4.76 -13.50
N GLU A 15 8.23 5.00 -14.65
CA GLU A 15 8.36 6.24 -15.42
C GLU A 15 7.64 7.41 -14.71
N ALA A 16 6.46 7.13 -14.16
CA ALA A 16 5.69 8.11 -13.39
C ALA A 16 6.45 8.57 -12.13
N TYR A 17 7.06 7.64 -11.40
CA TYR A 17 7.88 7.96 -10.22
C TYR A 17 9.15 8.72 -10.56
N ASP A 18 9.83 8.37 -11.66
CA ASP A 18 11.01 9.12 -12.10
C ASP A 18 10.65 10.55 -12.51
N ALA A 19 9.54 10.75 -13.23
CA ALA A 19 9.04 12.06 -13.59
C ALA A 19 8.66 12.91 -12.35
N ALA A 20 8.06 12.29 -11.33
CA ALA A 20 7.71 12.95 -10.07
C ALA A 20 8.98 13.36 -9.30
N ARG A 21 9.95 12.43 -9.17
CA ARG A 21 11.23 12.68 -8.49
C ARG A 21 11.99 13.87 -9.10
N GLN A 22 12.06 13.97 -10.44
CA GLN A 22 12.72 15.07 -11.14
C GLN A 22 12.14 16.44 -10.79
N ARG A 23 10.95 16.49 -10.21
CA ARG A 23 10.26 17.70 -9.74
C ARG A 23 10.14 17.79 -8.23
N ASN A 24 10.92 16.99 -7.51
CA ASN A 24 10.86 16.89 -6.05
C ASN A 24 9.45 16.57 -5.52
N ARG A 25 8.78 15.62 -6.21
CA ARG A 25 7.42 15.17 -5.88
C ARG A 25 7.40 13.66 -5.66
N VAL A 26 6.36 13.22 -4.96
CA VAL A 26 6.01 11.81 -4.78
C VAL A 26 4.53 11.60 -5.10
N MET A 27 4.18 10.38 -5.48
CA MET A 27 2.83 9.98 -5.86
C MET A 27 2.44 8.67 -5.16
N VAL A 28 1.16 8.47 -4.97
CA VAL A 28 0.61 7.16 -4.59
C VAL A 28 0.41 6.34 -5.85
N GLY A 29 1.13 5.25 -5.95
CA GLY A 29 1.10 4.35 -7.10
C GLY A 29 1.44 2.91 -6.73
N ALA A 30 1.45 2.03 -7.71
CA ALA A 30 1.75 0.62 -7.51
C ALA A 30 3.20 0.39 -7.07
N SER A 31 3.42 -0.68 -6.31
CA SER A 31 4.77 -1.14 -5.99
C SER A 31 5.46 -1.73 -7.22
N SER A 32 4.74 -2.46 -8.06
CA SER A 32 5.28 -3.04 -9.29
C SER A 32 5.67 -1.98 -10.32
N ARG A 33 6.87 -2.10 -10.87
CA ARG A 33 7.46 -1.12 -11.81
C ARG A 33 6.75 -1.05 -13.14
N SER A 34 6.31 -2.19 -13.64
CA SER A 34 5.75 -2.38 -14.99
C SER A 34 4.23 -2.22 -15.06
N VAL A 35 3.56 -2.05 -13.93
CA VAL A 35 2.13 -1.77 -13.90
C VAL A 35 1.84 -0.39 -14.48
N GLY A 36 0.83 -0.30 -15.37
CA GLY A 36 0.42 0.95 -16.00
C GLY A 36 -0.16 1.95 -14.99
N ALA A 37 0.29 3.20 -15.09
CA ALA A 37 -0.17 4.29 -14.23
C ALA A 37 -1.57 4.80 -14.60
N ALA A 38 -2.01 4.61 -15.84
CA ALA A 38 -3.34 4.98 -16.30
C ALA A 38 -4.07 3.73 -16.83
N GLY A 39 -5.20 3.38 -16.23
CA GLY A 39 -6.01 2.22 -16.63
C GLY A 39 -6.36 1.28 -15.50
N GLY A 40 -6.07 -0.02 -15.66
CA GLY A 40 -6.59 -1.08 -14.79
C GLY A 40 -6.27 -0.94 -13.31
N TRP A 41 -5.04 -0.53 -12.96
CA TRP A 41 -4.64 -0.35 -11.57
C TRP A 41 -5.51 0.70 -10.85
N VAL A 42 -5.64 1.88 -11.44
CA VAL A 42 -6.41 2.98 -10.86
C VAL A 42 -7.91 2.71 -10.94
N ALA A 43 -8.40 2.16 -12.04
CA ALA A 43 -9.82 1.83 -12.19
C ALA A 43 -10.27 0.68 -11.26
N GLY A 44 -9.35 -0.14 -10.76
CA GLY A 44 -9.59 -1.13 -9.70
C GLY A 44 -9.43 -0.58 -8.28
N GLY A 45 -9.24 0.74 -8.12
CA GLY A 45 -9.00 1.39 -6.84
C GLY A 45 -7.52 1.73 -6.63
N GLY A 46 -6.63 0.81 -6.87
CA GLY A 46 -5.18 0.94 -6.73
C GLY A 46 -4.71 1.09 -5.28
N HIS A 47 -3.77 0.28 -4.85
CA HIS A 47 -3.13 0.42 -3.55
C HIS A 47 -1.61 0.48 -3.69
N GLY A 48 -0.96 1.10 -2.72
CA GLY A 48 0.49 1.21 -2.67
C GLY A 48 0.98 1.50 -1.26
N VAL A 49 2.27 1.38 -1.05
CA VAL A 49 2.91 1.53 0.26
C VAL A 49 2.74 2.92 0.88
N LEU A 50 2.48 3.94 0.07
CA LEU A 50 2.22 5.32 0.51
C LEU A 50 0.73 5.63 0.72
N SER A 51 -0.16 4.68 0.45
CA SER A 51 -1.60 4.90 0.59
C SER A 51 -2.02 5.36 2.00
N PRO A 52 -1.49 4.82 3.11
CA PRO A 52 -1.86 5.29 4.45
C PRO A 52 -1.56 6.77 4.71
N ASN A 53 -0.57 7.32 4.04
CA ASN A 53 -0.14 8.71 4.24
C ASN A 53 -0.86 9.70 3.33
N TYR A 54 -1.16 9.30 2.10
CA TYR A 54 -1.60 10.22 1.05
C TYR A 54 -2.92 9.85 0.39
N GLY A 55 -3.57 8.75 0.81
CA GLY A 55 -4.83 8.29 0.23
C GLY A 55 -6.04 9.17 0.54
N LEU A 56 -6.00 10.01 1.58
CA LEU A 56 -7.06 10.95 1.92
C LEU A 56 -6.74 12.36 1.46
N GLY A 57 -7.47 12.80 0.46
CA GLY A 57 -7.22 14.03 -0.27
C GLY A 57 -7.55 15.36 0.42
N THR A 58 -7.79 15.42 1.73
CA THR A 58 -8.05 16.71 2.40
C THR A 58 -7.03 16.99 3.50
N PRO A 59 -6.28 18.11 3.40
CA PRO A 59 -5.33 18.52 4.45
C PRO A 59 -5.94 18.79 5.82
N ASN A 60 -7.27 18.94 5.90
CA ASN A 60 -7.99 19.39 7.09
C ASN A 60 -8.93 18.33 7.67
N SER A 61 -8.88 17.07 7.23
CA SER A 61 -9.64 16.02 7.91
C SER A 61 -8.96 15.67 9.24
N PRO A 62 -9.72 15.62 10.36
CA PRO A 62 -9.17 15.14 11.61
C PRO A 62 -8.55 13.75 11.42
N VAL A 63 -7.38 13.52 11.98
CA VAL A 63 -6.61 12.28 11.87
C VAL A 63 -7.47 11.04 12.18
N SER A 64 -8.42 11.18 13.11
CA SER A 64 -9.35 10.12 13.51
C SER A 64 -10.28 9.62 12.40
N ILE A 65 -10.55 10.42 11.36
CA ILE A 65 -11.40 10.01 10.23
C ILE A 65 -10.57 9.27 9.17
N LYS A 66 -9.26 9.52 9.11
CA LYS A 66 -8.35 8.92 8.11
C LYS A 66 -8.15 7.42 8.30
N LEU A 67 -8.22 6.94 9.54
CA LEU A 67 -7.86 5.58 9.91
C LEU A 67 -8.98 4.55 9.71
N TYR A 68 -10.23 4.99 9.57
CA TYR A 68 -11.39 4.12 9.70
C TYR A 68 -12.49 4.27 8.64
N SER A 69 -12.25 5.03 7.59
CA SER A 69 -13.17 5.06 6.46
C SER A 69 -12.90 3.85 5.57
N PRO A 70 -13.91 3.06 5.21
CA PRO A 70 -13.75 1.91 4.30
C PRO A 70 -13.22 2.28 2.91
N ASN A 71 -13.09 3.58 2.61
CA ASN A 71 -12.63 4.09 1.30
C ASN A 71 -11.23 4.74 1.36
N CYS A 72 -10.39 4.45 2.36
CA CYS A 72 -9.30 5.34 2.76
C CYS A 72 -7.91 5.04 2.25
N PHE A 73 -7.68 4.03 1.41
CA PHE A 73 -6.31 3.60 1.09
C PHE A 73 -6.09 3.25 -0.38
N ALA A 74 -6.77 3.95 -1.27
CA ALA A 74 -6.69 3.66 -2.69
C ALA A 74 -5.96 4.75 -3.48
N GLY A 75 -5.29 4.37 -4.56
CA GLY A 75 -4.67 5.30 -5.49
C GLY A 75 -5.66 6.28 -6.11
N VAL A 76 -6.92 5.87 -6.23
CA VAL A 76 -8.03 6.70 -6.75
C VAL A 76 -8.31 7.97 -5.94
N ASP A 77 -7.98 8.00 -4.64
CA ASP A 77 -8.14 9.20 -3.81
C ASP A 77 -7.21 10.35 -4.24
N ASN A 78 -6.20 10.05 -5.03
CA ASN A 78 -5.29 11.01 -5.61
C ASN A 78 -5.62 11.36 -7.07
N VAL A 79 -6.67 10.77 -7.63
CA VAL A 79 -7.12 11.06 -9.00
C VAL A 79 -7.98 12.31 -9.00
N LEU A 80 -7.66 13.22 -9.91
CA LEU A 80 -8.38 14.48 -10.10
C LEU A 80 -9.22 14.47 -11.36
N GLU A 81 -8.80 13.72 -12.39
CA GLU A 81 -9.47 13.65 -13.68
C GLU A 81 -9.09 12.37 -14.42
N ILE A 82 -10.02 11.81 -15.14
CA ILE A 82 -9.81 10.67 -16.04
C ILE A 82 -10.38 11.03 -17.42
N THR A 83 -9.61 10.78 -18.46
CA THR A 83 -10.10 10.87 -19.84
C THR A 83 -10.28 9.46 -20.38
N ILE A 84 -11.41 9.22 -21.02
CA ILE A 84 -11.82 7.87 -21.44
C ILE A 84 -12.58 7.93 -22.78
N VAL A 85 -12.44 6.89 -23.57
CA VAL A 85 -13.32 6.61 -24.73
C VAL A 85 -14.37 5.61 -24.27
N THR A 86 -15.64 6.00 -24.31
CA THR A 86 -16.78 5.17 -23.91
C THR A 86 -17.10 4.11 -24.97
N ALA A 87 -18.04 3.20 -24.66
CA ALA A 87 -18.49 2.15 -25.59
C ALA A 87 -19.15 2.73 -26.87
N ASP A 88 -19.73 3.91 -26.78
CA ASP A 88 -20.35 4.63 -27.91
C ASP A 88 -19.31 5.34 -28.81
N GLY A 89 -18.04 5.31 -28.41
CA GLY A 89 -16.93 5.96 -29.13
C GLY A 89 -16.71 7.42 -28.75
N ASP A 90 -17.40 7.93 -27.76
CA ASP A 90 -17.25 9.30 -27.30
C ASP A 90 -15.99 9.43 -26.43
N HIS A 91 -15.15 10.43 -26.74
CA HIS A 91 -14.01 10.81 -25.96
C HIS A 91 -14.41 11.84 -24.91
N VAL A 92 -14.51 11.41 -23.65
CA VAL A 92 -15.05 12.22 -22.56
C VAL A 92 -14.05 12.41 -21.42
N ILE A 93 -14.19 13.54 -20.73
CA ILE A 93 -13.44 13.87 -19.52
C ILE A 93 -14.38 13.66 -18.34
N ALA A 94 -13.93 12.92 -17.32
CA ALA A 94 -14.64 12.67 -16.08
C ALA A 94 -13.83 13.21 -14.88
N ASN A 95 -14.45 14.04 -14.05
CA ASN A 95 -13.87 14.61 -12.85
C ASN A 95 -15.01 15.00 -11.86
N PRO A 96 -14.74 15.51 -10.65
CA PRO A 96 -15.77 15.86 -9.67
C PRO A 96 -16.79 16.93 -10.09
N TYR A 97 -16.61 17.53 -11.27
CA TYR A 97 -17.48 18.61 -11.78
C TYR A 97 -18.03 18.33 -13.19
N ARG A 98 -17.58 17.26 -13.80
CA ARG A 98 -17.97 16.88 -15.16
C ARG A 98 -18.04 15.35 -15.28
N ASN A 99 -19.19 14.83 -15.72
CA ASN A 99 -19.47 13.39 -15.78
C ASN A 99 -19.20 12.71 -14.43
N GLU A 100 -19.77 13.28 -13.36
CA GLU A 100 -19.51 12.92 -11.95
C GLU A 100 -19.82 11.46 -11.65
N ASP A 101 -20.89 10.94 -12.19
CA ASP A 101 -21.32 9.55 -12.06
C ASP A 101 -20.33 8.58 -12.74
N LEU A 102 -19.85 8.93 -13.93
CA LEU A 102 -18.81 8.18 -14.61
C LEU A 102 -17.47 8.28 -13.84
N PHE A 103 -17.13 9.47 -13.31
CA PHE A 103 -15.93 9.65 -12.50
C PHE A 103 -15.96 8.76 -11.26
N TRP A 104 -17.10 8.72 -10.56
CA TRP A 104 -17.30 7.82 -9.43
C TRP A 104 -17.17 6.35 -9.81
N ALA A 105 -17.76 5.94 -10.92
CA ALA A 105 -17.72 4.56 -11.42
C ALA A 105 -16.28 4.13 -11.82
N LEU A 106 -15.46 5.05 -12.34
CA LEU A 106 -14.07 4.81 -12.70
C LEU A 106 -13.13 4.68 -11.48
N GLN A 107 -13.57 5.12 -10.31
CA GLN A 107 -12.80 5.07 -9.06
C GLN A 107 -12.99 3.76 -8.30
N GLY A 108 -12.74 2.63 -8.94
CA GLY A 108 -12.82 1.31 -8.33
C GLY A 108 -13.80 0.34 -8.99
N GLY A 109 -14.55 0.79 -9.99
CA GLY A 109 -15.52 -0.04 -10.71
C GLY A 109 -14.94 -1.06 -11.68
N GLY A 110 -13.60 -1.14 -11.76
CA GLY A 110 -12.87 -2.14 -12.53
C GLY A 110 -12.31 -1.62 -13.85
N GLY A 111 -11.11 -2.12 -14.19
CA GLY A 111 -10.46 -1.80 -15.46
C GLY A 111 -11.22 -2.37 -16.67
N GLY A 112 -11.38 -1.55 -17.72
CA GLY A 112 -12.04 -1.97 -18.97
C GLY A 112 -13.57 -2.08 -18.89
N THR A 113 -14.20 -1.75 -17.75
CA THR A 113 -15.65 -1.87 -17.56
C THR A 113 -16.41 -0.74 -18.24
N TRP A 114 -15.93 0.49 -18.14
CA TRP A 114 -16.63 1.71 -18.56
C TRP A 114 -16.13 2.28 -19.89
N GLY A 115 -15.06 1.72 -20.44
CA GLY A 115 -14.43 2.16 -21.67
C GLY A 115 -12.91 2.04 -21.61
N VAL A 116 -12.23 2.69 -22.56
CA VAL A 116 -10.78 2.70 -22.68
C VAL A 116 -10.22 4.00 -22.11
N VAL A 117 -9.55 3.93 -20.96
CA VAL A 117 -8.88 5.08 -20.35
C VAL A 117 -7.72 5.53 -21.25
N THR A 118 -7.67 6.81 -21.56
CA THR A 118 -6.62 7.42 -22.38
C THR A 118 -5.64 8.25 -21.57
N SER A 119 -6.09 8.88 -20.48
CA SER A 119 -5.20 9.58 -19.54
C SER A 119 -5.80 9.66 -18.14
N VAL A 120 -4.93 9.83 -17.14
CA VAL A 120 -5.30 10.08 -15.73
C VAL A 120 -4.45 11.21 -15.18
N THR A 121 -5.09 12.15 -14.51
CA THR A 121 -4.46 13.26 -13.79
C THR A 121 -4.44 12.98 -12.31
N TYR A 122 -3.23 12.93 -11.74
CA TYR A 122 -2.98 12.67 -10.33
C TYR A 122 -2.52 13.91 -9.58
N LYS A 123 -3.01 14.02 -8.34
CA LYS A 123 -2.41 14.88 -7.33
C LYS A 123 -1.04 14.33 -6.95
N THR A 124 -0.10 15.23 -6.69
CA THR A 124 1.23 14.86 -6.19
C THR A 124 1.50 15.49 -4.83
N HIS A 125 2.42 14.91 -4.08
CA HIS A 125 2.82 15.35 -2.75
C HIS A 125 4.28 15.83 -2.75
N PRO A 126 4.70 16.68 -1.81
CA PRO A 126 6.12 16.99 -1.63
C PRO A 126 6.92 15.71 -1.38
N SER A 127 8.08 15.61 -2.01
CA SER A 127 9.04 14.57 -1.66
C SER A 127 9.65 14.90 -0.30
N THR A 128 9.65 13.94 0.61
CA THR A 128 10.20 14.08 1.96
C THR A 128 11.04 12.86 2.29
N PRO A 129 11.99 12.95 3.22
CA PRO A 129 12.63 11.79 3.78
C PRO A 129 11.60 10.81 4.35
N LEU A 130 11.92 9.53 4.28
CA LEU A 130 11.10 8.47 4.85
C LEU A 130 11.98 7.46 5.61
N SER A 131 11.37 6.87 6.63
CA SER A 131 11.96 5.75 7.35
C SER A 131 11.30 4.45 6.97
N SER A 132 12.05 3.37 6.91
CA SER A 132 11.51 2.03 6.70
C SER A 132 11.92 1.07 7.80
N ALA A 133 11.08 0.07 8.03
CA ALA A 133 11.36 -1.11 8.82
C ALA A 133 11.18 -2.35 7.95
N LEU A 134 12.23 -3.16 7.91
CA LEU A 134 12.25 -4.47 7.25
C LEU A 134 12.31 -5.55 8.30
N PHE A 135 11.57 -6.61 8.09
CA PHE A 135 11.52 -7.74 9.01
C PHE A 135 11.31 -9.03 8.25
N SER A 136 12.01 -10.06 8.68
CA SER A 136 11.76 -11.43 8.25
C SER A 136 12.04 -12.38 9.43
N ALA A 137 11.08 -13.20 9.74
CA ALA A 137 11.17 -14.26 10.74
C ALA A 137 10.88 -15.59 10.06
N ASN A 138 11.85 -16.49 10.08
CA ASN A 138 11.68 -17.88 9.65
C ASN A 138 11.56 -18.74 10.89
N SER A 139 10.52 -19.57 10.99
CA SER A 139 10.18 -20.34 12.17
C SER A 139 10.04 -21.83 11.85
N THR A 140 10.57 -22.67 12.73
CA THR A 140 10.33 -24.13 12.73
C THR A 140 9.24 -24.53 13.74
N ASN A 141 8.59 -23.54 14.38
CA ASN A 141 7.62 -23.76 15.45
C ASN A 141 6.35 -22.92 15.18
N ALA A 142 5.25 -23.60 14.90
CA ALA A 142 3.97 -22.95 14.57
C ALA A 142 3.45 -22.01 15.69
N ASN A 143 3.67 -22.35 16.96
CA ASN A 143 3.27 -21.48 18.07
C ASN A 143 4.09 -20.17 18.08
N SER A 144 5.35 -20.26 17.73
CA SER A 144 6.22 -19.08 17.62
C SER A 144 5.78 -18.17 16.46
N THR A 145 5.41 -18.74 15.32
CA THR A 145 4.82 -17.98 14.19
C THR A 145 3.53 -17.29 14.61
N GLN A 146 2.64 -18.00 15.31
CA GLN A 146 1.39 -17.43 15.81
C GLN A 146 1.64 -16.29 16.81
N ASN A 147 2.59 -16.42 17.72
CA ASN A 147 2.93 -15.38 18.70
C ASN A 147 3.47 -14.12 18.02
N ILE A 148 4.33 -14.26 17.01
CA ILE A 148 4.84 -13.13 16.23
C ILE A 148 3.71 -12.44 15.48
N LEU A 149 2.84 -13.20 14.82
CA LEU A 149 1.71 -12.63 14.10
C LEU A 149 0.72 -11.92 15.04
N ALA A 150 0.45 -12.49 16.21
CA ALA A 150 -0.39 -11.87 17.24
C ALA A 150 0.18 -10.52 17.68
N GLU A 151 1.50 -10.41 17.84
CA GLU A 151 2.15 -9.15 18.20
C GLU A 151 2.07 -8.13 17.06
N ILE A 152 2.24 -8.56 15.79
CA ILE A 152 2.05 -7.68 14.62
C ILE A 152 0.62 -7.14 14.61
N ILE A 153 -0.38 -8.00 14.79
CA ILE A 153 -1.80 -7.59 14.86
C ILE A 153 -2.01 -6.56 15.96
N ARG A 154 -1.50 -6.83 17.17
CA ARG A 154 -1.61 -5.93 18.32
C ARG A 154 -0.99 -4.55 18.06
N LEU A 155 0.12 -4.49 17.33
CA LEU A 155 0.85 -3.26 17.04
C LEU A 155 0.33 -2.53 15.78
N THR A 156 -0.44 -3.22 14.93
CA THR A 156 -0.93 -2.65 13.66
C THR A 156 -1.63 -1.29 13.83
N PRO A 157 -2.52 -1.05 14.82
CA PRO A 157 -3.13 0.26 15.02
C PRO A 157 -2.08 1.36 15.20
N SER A 158 -1.05 1.11 16.03
CA SER A 158 0.05 2.07 16.26
C SER A 158 0.88 2.31 14.99
N PHE A 159 1.14 1.26 14.20
CA PHE A 159 1.85 1.42 12.93
C PHE A 159 1.07 2.33 11.97
N VAL A 160 -0.23 2.11 11.84
CA VAL A 160 -1.10 2.92 10.99
C VAL A 160 -1.21 4.36 11.48
N GLU A 161 -1.34 4.59 12.79
CA GLU A 161 -1.40 5.92 13.38
C GLU A 161 -0.12 6.73 13.13
N GLN A 162 1.03 6.07 13.07
CA GLN A 162 2.31 6.67 12.72
C GLN A 162 2.53 6.76 11.20
N GLY A 163 1.56 6.36 10.39
CA GLY A 163 1.60 6.45 8.93
C GLY A 163 2.42 5.35 8.25
N TYR A 164 2.78 4.27 8.95
CA TYR A 164 3.45 3.16 8.29
C TYR A 164 2.50 2.44 7.34
N GLY A 165 2.96 2.28 6.11
CA GLY A 165 2.31 1.49 5.08
C GLY A 165 3.27 0.49 4.45
N GLY A 166 2.74 -0.57 3.86
CA GLY A 166 3.56 -1.60 3.25
C GLY A 166 2.81 -2.92 3.10
N TYR A 167 3.59 -3.97 2.93
CA TYR A 167 3.09 -5.33 2.75
C TYR A 167 3.70 -6.26 3.79
N CYS A 168 2.86 -7.14 4.31
CA CYS A 168 3.26 -8.23 5.20
C CYS A 168 2.85 -9.56 4.55
N SER A 169 3.82 -10.41 4.28
CA SER A 169 3.60 -11.78 3.80
C SER A 169 3.61 -12.74 4.98
N ILE A 170 2.64 -13.64 5.02
CA ILE A 170 2.43 -14.57 6.12
C ILE A 170 2.30 -15.97 5.56
N SER A 171 3.13 -16.88 6.07
CA SER A 171 3.00 -18.33 5.90
C SER A 171 3.17 -19.05 7.23
N LEU A 172 3.02 -20.36 7.25
CA LEU A 172 3.17 -21.16 8.49
C LEU A 172 4.58 -21.10 9.10
N ASP A 173 5.57 -20.90 8.26
CA ASP A 173 6.99 -20.96 8.60
C ASP A 173 7.72 -19.64 8.40
N GLN A 174 7.05 -18.62 7.83
CA GLN A 174 7.66 -17.30 7.58
C GLN A 174 6.67 -16.18 7.75
N ILE A 175 7.13 -15.10 8.36
CA ILE A 175 6.48 -13.79 8.34
C ILE A 175 7.52 -12.78 7.88
N ALA A 176 7.19 -11.98 6.86
CA ALA A 176 8.07 -10.94 6.39
C ALA A 176 7.28 -9.68 6.04
N PHE A 177 7.82 -8.51 6.39
CA PHE A 177 7.23 -7.24 5.97
C PHE A 177 8.27 -6.20 5.56
N SER A 178 7.80 -5.26 4.75
CA SER A 178 8.47 -4.02 4.43
C SER A 178 7.49 -2.87 4.66
N PHE A 179 7.69 -2.13 5.73
CA PHE A 179 6.87 -0.97 6.08
C PHE A 179 7.70 0.30 5.97
N LEU A 180 7.05 1.38 5.56
CA LEU A 180 7.67 2.70 5.47
C LEU A 180 6.70 3.80 5.88
N SER A 181 7.24 4.90 6.41
CA SER A 181 6.47 6.12 6.71
C SER A 181 7.27 7.36 6.36
N PRO A 182 6.68 8.34 5.65
CA PRO A 182 7.26 9.66 5.47
C PRO A 182 7.28 10.46 6.77
N ASN A 183 8.29 11.33 6.89
CA ASN A 183 8.43 12.29 8.01
C ASN A 183 8.56 11.66 9.42
N VAL A 184 9.00 10.41 9.50
CA VAL A 184 9.33 9.73 10.75
C VAL A 184 10.85 9.61 10.86
N THR A 185 11.41 9.83 12.05
CA THR A 185 12.85 9.73 12.27
C THR A 185 13.32 8.28 12.43
N ALA A 186 14.65 8.07 12.37
CA ALA A 186 15.24 6.76 12.61
C ALA A 186 14.96 6.26 14.02
N GLU A 187 15.05 7.17 15.02
CA GLU A 187 14.82 6.89 16.43
C GLU A 187 13.38 6.47 16.70
N GLU A 188 12.42 7.20 16.12
CA GLU A 188 10.99 6.86 16.21
C GLU A 188 10.69 5.51 15.57
N THR A 189 11.25 5.25 14.37
CA THR A 189 11.09 3.96 13.69
C THR A 189 11.68 2.82 14.52
N GLN A 190 12.89 3.00 15.04
CA GLN A 190 13.52 2.00 15.90
C GLN A 190 12.67 1.73 17.14
N ALA A 191 12.18 2.77 17.82
CA ALA A 191 11.37 2.63 19.02
C ALA A 191 10.03 1.92 18.75
N THR A 192 9.42 2.20 17.58
CA THR A 192 8.15 1.60 17.17
C THR A 192 8.27 0.09 16.92
N PHE A 193 9.33 -0.36 16.27
CA PHE A 193 9.48 -1.76 15.87
C PHE A 193 10.30 -2.62 16.83
N LEU A 194 11.10 -2.02 17.72
CA LEU A 194 11.96 -2.75 18.65
C LEU A 194 11.20 -3.80 19.49
N PRO A 195 10.01 -3.52 20.08
CA PRO A 195 9.29 -4.52 20.85
C PRO A 195 8.96 -5.80 20.04
N LEU A 196 8.57 -5.63 18.78
CA LEU A 196 8.31 -6.76 17.88
C LEU A 196 9.60 -7.53 17.57
N PHE A 197 10.69 -6.83 17.29
CA PHE A 197 11.98 -7.45 16.96
C PHE A 197 12.51 -8.28 18.14
N GLU A 198 12.43 -7.75 19.35
CA GLU A 198 12.84 -8.44 20.57
C GLU A 198 11.95 -9.66 20.87
N LEU A 199 10.63 -9.50 20.76
CA LEU A 199 9.70 -10.60 20.92
C LEU A 199 10.00 -11.71 19.92
N ALA A 200 10.14 -11.40 18.63
CA ALA A 200 10.42 -12.41 17.60
C ALA A 200 11.75 -13.13 17.83
N ALA A 201 12.79 -12.39 18.21
CA ALA A 201 14.10 -12.97 18.51
C ALA A 201 14.10 -13.87 19.77
N SER A 202 13.18 -13.66 20.69
CA SER A 202 13.02 -14.49 21.88
C SER A 202 12.26 -15.80 21.65
N GLN A 203 11.59 -15.95 20.50
CA GLN A 203 10.75 -17.12 20.22
C GLN A 203 11.60 -18.37 19.90
N PRO A 204 11.24 -19.55 20.44
CA PRO A 204 11.97 -20.78 20.16
C PRO A 204 11.84 -21.20 18.69
N GLY A 205 12.97 -21.61 18.09
CA GLY A 205 13.01 -22.09 16.71
C GLY A 205 12.83 -21.01 15.65
N VAL A 206 13.04 -19.74 16.00
CA VAL A 206 12.91 -18.59 15.09
C VAL A 206 14.28 -18.01 14.75
N SER A 207 14.48 -17.74 13.47
CA SER A 207 15.61 -16.94 12.95
C SER A 207 15.06 -15.63 12.45
N VAL A 208 15.59 -14.50 12.97
CA VAL A 208 15.12 -13.16 12.66
C VAL A 208 16.18 -12.38 11.89
N ALA A 209 15.76 -11.71 10.83
CA ALA A 209 16.47 -10.62 10.19
C ALA A 209 15.60 -9.36 10.24
N ASN A 210 16.15 -8.26 10.71
CA ASN A 210 15.45 -6.99 10.76
C ASN A 210 16.41 -5.82 10.50
N SER A 211 15.88 -4.72 10.04
CA SER A 211 16.61 -3.45 9.93
C SER A 211 15.64 -2.27 9.88
N THR A 212 16.11 -1.14 10.38
CA THR A 212 15.47 0.16 10.17
C THR A 212 16.43 1.08 9.44
N ALA A 213 15.92 1.88 8.50
CA ALA A 213 16.75 2.77 7.70
C ALA A 213 15.97 4.03 7.30
N VAL A 214 16.70 5.14 7.10
CA VAL A 214 16.18 6.40 6.58
C VAL A 214 16.62 6.57 5.13
N TYR A 215 15.72 7.00 4.29
CA TYR A 215 15.95 7.30 2.87
C TYR A 215 15.67 8.77 2.63
N GLN A 216 16.45 9.36 1.73
CA GLN A 216 16.31 10.76 1.37
C GLN A 216 14.93 11.06 0.75
N ASP A 217 14.39 10.10 0.02
CA ASP A 217 13.11 10.17 -0.68
C ASP A 217 12.56 8.77 -0.99
N PHE A 218 11.32 8.73 -1.47
CA PHE A 218 10.68 7.49 -1.90
C PHE A 218 11.44 6.77 -3.02
N TRP A 219 12.00 7.48 -3.98
CA TRP A 219 12.73 6.90 -5.09
C TRP A 219 13.95 6.12 -4.65
N SER A 220 14.71 6.65 -3.68
CA SER A 220 15.89 6.00 -3.12
C SER A 220 15.55 4.66 -2.46
N TRP A 221 14.42 4.59 -1.76
CA TRP A 221 13.91 3.34 -1.22
C TRP A 221 13.39 2.41 -2.32
N TYR A 222 12.55 2.95 -3.23
CA TYR A 222 11.85 2.19 -4.26
C TYR A 222 12.82 1.46 -5.19
N THR A 223 13.87 2.13 -5.66
CA THR A 223 14.85 1.54 -6.57
C THR A 223 15.72 0.47 -5.92
N LEU A 224 15.85 0.49 -4.60
CA LEU A 224 16.62 -0.49 -3.85
C LEU A 224 15.83 -1.76 -3.53
N TYR A 225 14.55 -1.60 -3.16
CA TYR A 225 13.75 -2.73 -2.62
C TYR A 225 12.73 -3.30 -3.60
N VAL A 226 12.31 -2.54 -4.60
CA VAL A 226 11.42 -3.07 -5.63
C VAL A 226 12.25 -3.63 -6.78
N ALA A 227 12.09 -4.93 -7.02
CA ALA A 227 12.83 -5.63 -8.05
C ALA A 227 12.70 -4.97 -9.43
N SER A 228 13.81 -4.93 -10.18
CA SER A 228 13.81 -4.42 -11.56
C SER A 228 13.10 -5.37 -12.52
N GLU A 229 13.09 -6.66 -12.18
CA GLU A 229 12.47 -7.72 -12.96
C GLU A 229 11.37 -8.38 -12.12
N GLU A 230 10.15 -7.91 -12.28
CA GLU A 230 8.98 -8.53 -11.68
C GLU A 230 8.25 -9.37 -12.72
N LEU A 231 7.91 -10.59 -12.32
CA LEU A 231 6.99 -11.41 -13.09
C LEU A 231 5.57 -10.87 -12.87
N VAL A 232 5.09 -10.06 -13.84
CA VAL A 232 3.70 -9.62 -13.91
C VAL A 232 2.93 -10.49 -14.91
N GLY A 233 1.60 -10.56 -14.74
CA GLY A 233 0.74 -11.32 -15.64
C GLY A 233 0.72 -12.82 -15.38
N ILE A 234 1.28 -13.29 -14.27
CA ILE A 234 0.98 -14.64 -13.77
C ILE A 234 -0.46 -14.61 -13.29
N PRO A 235 -1.33 -15.54 -13.70
CA PRO A 235 -2.73 -15.58 -13.27
C PRO A 235 -2.84 -16.24 -11.88
N PRO A 236 -2.71 -15.51 -10.77
CA PRO A 236 -3.05 -16.04 -9.46
C PRO A 236 -4.56 -15.91 -9.26
N GLU A 237 -5.15 -16.85 -8.55
CA GLU A 237 -6.44 -16.62 -7.93
C GLU A 237 -6.23 -15.74 -6.70
N ILE A 238 -6.65 -14.48 -6.78
CA ILE A 238 -6.51 -13.53 -5.68
C ILE A 238 -7.88 -13.22 -5.12
N SER A 239 -8.01 -13.37 -3.80
CA SER A 239 -9.13 -12.85 -3.04
C SER A 239 -8.64 -11.75 -2.10
N SER A 240 -9.44 -10.73 -1.86
CA SER A 240 -9.12 -9.67 -0.92
C SER A 240 -10.26 -9.46 0.08
N TRP A 241 -9.91 -9.15 1.32
CA TRP A 241 -10.86 -8.87 2.39
C TRP A 241 -10.35 -7.72 3.24
N LEU A 242 -11.21 -6.75 3.54
CA LEU A 242 -10.90 -5.68 4.47
C LEU A 242 -11.21 -6.15 5.90
N LEU A 243 -10.20 -6.10 6.76
CA LEU A 243 -10.39 -6.35 8.19
C LEU A 243 -10.81 -5.04 8.88
N PRO A 244 -12.00 -5.01 9.50
CA PRO A 244 -12.45 -3.83 10.25
C PRO A 244 -11.55 -3.58 11.48
N LYS A 245 -11.53 -2.32 11.93
CA LYS A 245 -10.69 -1.91 13.06
C LYS A 245 -10.99 -2.69 14.34
N ASP A 246 -12.25 -2.89 14.66
CA ASP A 246 -12.71 -3.62 15.84
C ASP A 246 -12.24 -5.07 15.88
N ILE A 247 -12.03 -5.69 14.71
CA ILE A 247 -11.42 -7.01 14.61
C ILE A 247 -9.90 -6.95 14.88
N ILE A 248 -9.23 -5.89 14.40
CA ILE A 248 -7.78 -5.71 14.63
C ILE A 248 -7.48 -5.30 16.06
N GLU A 249 -8.31 -4.43 16.65
CA GLU A 249 -8.20 -3.97 18.05
C GLU A 249 -8.80 -4.97 19.04
N THR A 250 -8.79 -6.24 18.70
CA THR A 250 -9.29 -7.32 19.58
C THR A 250 -8.42 -7.48 20.83
N ASP A 251 -9.05 -7.86 21.94
CA ASP A 251 -8.34 -8.26 23.16
C ASP A 251 -7.68 -9.65 23.04
N GLN A 252 -7.94 -10.36 21.94
CA GLN A 252 -7.41 -11.72 21.68
C GLN A 252 -6.70 -11.80 20.32
N PRO A 253 -5.59 -11.07 20.10
CA PRO A 253 -4.89 -11.07 18.82
C PRO A 253 -4.33 -12.46 18.43
N GLY A 254 -4.12 -13.34 19.41
CA GLY A 254 -3.69 -14.71 19.17
C GLY A 254 -4.73 -15.57 18.45
N ASP A 255 -6.02 -15.34 18.67
CA ASP A 255 -7.10 -16.07 17.98
C ASP A 255 -7.19 -15.61 16.51
N LEU A 256 -7.11 -14.31 16.27
CA LEU A 256 -7.07 -13.78 14.91
C LEU A 256 -5.82 -14.27 14.16
N ALA A 257 -4.66 -14.30 14.82
CA ALA A 257 -3.44 -14.86 14.25
C ALA A 257 -3.59 -16.33 13.85
N ALA A 258 -4.24 -17.14 14.72
CA ALA A 258 -4.50 -18.53 14.41
C ALA A 258 -5.41 -18.72 13.18
N GLU A 259 -6.45 -17.90 13.06
CA GLU A 259 -7.36 -17.96 11.89
C GLU A 259 -6.65 -17.53 10.60
N LEU A 260 -5.86 -16.48 10.63
CA LEU A 260 -5.08 -16.05 9.46
C LEU A 260 -4.07 -17.13 9.02
N LEU A 261 -3.40 -17.79 9.96
CA LEU A 261 -2.48 -18.90 9.66
C LEU A 261 -3.20 -20.13 9.07
N LYS A 262 -4.44 -20.40 9.46
CA LYS A 262 -5.25 -21.47 8.85
C LYS A 262 -5.56 -21.14 7.37
N ILE A 263 -5.92 -19.91 7.07
CA ILE A 263 -6.16 -19.44 5.69
C ILE A 263 -4.89 -19.60 4.87
N SER A 264 -3.75 -19.15 5.39
CA SER A 264 -2.44 -19.27 4.75
C SER A 264 -2.05 -20.73 4.45
N SER A 265 -2.40 -21.67 5.33
CA SER A 265 -2.10 -23.10 5.13
C SER A 265 -2.83 -23.74 3.96
N GLY A 266 -3.97 -23.20 3.57
CA GLY A 266 -4.78 -23.68 2.42
C GLY A 266 -4.46 -23.00 1.09
N ALA A 267 -3.90 -21.81 1.13
CA ALA A 267 -3.74 -20.93 -0.05
C ALA A 267 -2.27 -20.67 -0.48
N GLY A 268 -1.30 -21.11 0.32
CA GLY A 268 0.13 -20.89 0.06
C GLY A 268 0.69 -19.60 0.69
N TYR A 269 0.16 -18.42 0.40
CA TYR A 269 0.55 -17.16 1.04
C TYR A 269 -0.66 -16.22 1.16
N LEU A 270 -0.69 -15.46 2.24
CA LEU A 270 -1.60 -14.31 2.45
C LEU A 270 -0.87 -13.00 2.16
#